data_aa38f51e82a5783ba7336bb29c3fde7e
#
_entry.id   aa38f51e82a5783ba7336bb29c3fde7e
#
_cell.length_a   1.000
_cell.length_b   1.000
_cell.length_c   1.000
_cell.angle_alpha   90.00
_cell.angle_beta   90.00
_cell.angle_gamma   90.00
#
_symmetry.space_group_name_H-M   'P 1'
#
loop_
_entity.id
_entity.type
_entity.pdbx_description
1 polymer ?
#
loop_
_entity_poly.entity_id
_entity_poly.type
_entity_poly.pdbx_seq_one_letter_code
_entity_poly.pdbx_strand_id
1 'polypeptide(L)'
;MCPDGSWRVGEYHVIHPPSLRYFKAHLVTEDGGVFIVDGAQRMPVEIEGPAFEVTSLVLDSDRGEARAVLDDGSVETVDDDAVSMNRDTGRFECRVRQGRFRAILGRGPHQALLDHLEEEAGRFFLRVGNRHIGVRT
;
A
#
# COMPACT_ATOMS: atom_id res chain seq x y z
N MET A 1 7.65 -8.60 -7.34
CA MET A 1 7.87 -7.16 -7.46
C MET A 1 9.28 -6.82 -7.01
N CYS A 2 9.99 -6.02 -7.77
CA CYS A 2 11.34 -5.59 -7.43
C CYS A 2 11.32 -4.39 -6.47
N PRO A 3 12.44 -4.10 -5.75
CA PRO A 3 12.49 -2.99 -4.79
C PRO A 3 12.18 -1.61 -5.38
N ASP A 4 12.39 -1.41 -6.66
CA ASP A 4 12.11 -0.16 -7.38
C ASP A 4 10.64 -0.02 -7.82
N GLY A 5 9.80 -0.98 -7.46
CA GLY A 5 8.39 -0.99 -7.84
C GLY A 5 8.09 -1.68 -9.17
N SER A 6 9.09 -2.17 -9.88
CA SER A 6 8.86 -2.94 -11.09
C SER A 6 8.43 -4.38 -10.76
N TRP A 7 7.80 -5.03 -11.72
CA TRP A 7 7.30 -6.38 -11.56
C TRP A 7 8.02 -7.37 -12.46
N ARG A 8 8.15 -8.61 -11.97
CA ARG A 8 8.67 -9.72 -12.74
C ARG A 8 7.66 -10.87 -12.73
N VAL A 9 7.37 -11.40 -13.91
CA VAL A 9 6.57 -12.60 -14.08
C VAL A 9 7.45 -13.62 -14.78
N GLY A 10 7.85 -14.68 -14.06
CA GLY A 10 8.88 -15.57 -14.54
C GLY A 10 10.20 -14.82 -14.73
N GLU A 11 10.73 -14.82 -15.95
CA GLU A 11 11.96 -14.11 -16.32
C GLU A 11 11.72 -12.72 -16.92
N TYR A 12 10.45 -12.29 -17.01
CA TYR A 12 10.08 -11.05 -17.66
C TYR A 12 9.77 -9.95 -16.66
N HIS A 13 10.28 -8.74 -16.94
CA HIS A 13 9.88 -7.55 -16.23
C HIS A 13 8.59 -7.01 -16.85
N VAL A 14 7.61 -6.70 -16.02
CA VAL A 14 6.38 -6.08 -16.47
C VAL A 14 6.52 -4.57 -16.27
N ILE A 15 6.65 -3.83 -17.37
CA ILE A 15 6.88 -2.39 -17.37
C ILE A 15 5.69 -1.59 -17.91
N HIS A 16 4.72 -2.25 -18.53
CA HIS A 16 3.56 -1.60 -19.13
C HIS A 16 2.50 -1.30 -18.05
N PRO A 17 2.15 -0.01 -17.78
CA PRO A 17 1.25 0.33 -16.68
C PRO A 17 -0.11 -0.37 -16.69
N PRO A 18 -0.83 -0.49 -17.83
CA PRO A 18 -2.09 -1.24 -17.84
C PRO A 18 -1.94 -2.71 -17.45
N SER A 19 -0.83 -3.34 -17.84
CA SER A 19 -0.54 -4.74 -17.48
C SER A 19 -0.24 -4.87 -15.99
N LEU A 20 0.50 -3.92 -15.41
CA LEU A 20 0.76 -3.88 -13.96
C LEU A 20 -0.52 -3.76 -13.16
N ARG A 21 -1.43 -2.89 -13.59
CA ARG A 21 -2.73 -2.69 -12.93
C ARG A 21 -3.55 -3.98 -12.96
N TYR A 22 -3.59 -4.65 -14.09
CA TYR A 22 -4.29 -5.93 -14.26
C TYR A 22 -3.72 -6.98 -13.32
N PHE A 23 -2.40 -7.15 -13.30
CA PHE A 23 -1.75 -8.14 -12.45
C PHE A 23 -1.98 -7.85 -10.96
N LYS A 24 -1.88 -6.59 -10.55
CA LYS A 24 -2.11 -6.20 -9.15
C LYS A 24 -3.53 -6.50 -8.70
N ALA A 25 -4.51 -6.29 -9.56
CA ALA A 25 -5.91 -6.57 -9.25
C ALA A 25 -6.20 -8.08 -9.07
N HIS A 26 -5.37 -8.95 -9.65
CA HIS A 26 -5.56 -10.40 -9.63
C HIS A 26 -4.57 -11.14 -8.71
N LEU A 27 -3.85 -10.41 -7.85
CA LEU A 27 -2.93 -11.02 -6.89
C LEU A 27 -3.67 -11.78 -5.80
N VAL A 28 -3.22 -12.99 -5.52
CA VAL A 28 -3.76 -13.86 -4.47
C VAL A 28 -2.60 -14.51 -3.71
N THR A 29 -2.75 -14.62 -2.39
CA THR A 29 -1.83 -15.41 -1.56
C THR A 29 -2.43 -16.77 -1.29
N GLU A 30 -1.66 -17.83 -1.53
CA GLU A 30 -2.12 -19.20 -1.34
C GLU A 30 -0.93 -20.11 -1.04
N ASP A 31 -1.08 -20.97 -0.03
CA ASP A 31 -0.06 -21.96 0.37
C ASP A 31 1.34 -21.35 0.57
N GLY A 32 1.41 -20.13 1.13
CA GLY A 32 2.67 -19.44 1.38
C GLY A 32 3.31 -18.79 0.16
N GLY A 33 2.67 -18.87 -1.00
CA GLY A 33 3.13 -18.23 -2.23
C GLY A 33 2.20 -17.11 -2.69
N VAL A 34 2.68 -16.33 -3.64
CA VAL A 34 1.89 -15.27 -4.27
C VAL A 34 1.66 -15.66 -5.73
N PHE A 35 0.42 -15.53 -6.18
CA PHE A 35 0.00 -15.91 -7.52
C PHE A 35 -0.85 -14.82 -8.15
N ILE A 36 -0.76 -14.72 -9.48
CA ILE A 36 -1.76 -14.01 -10.28
C ILE A 36 -2.75 -15.05 -10.75
N VAL A 37 -4.02 -14.85 -10.40
CA VAL A 37 -5.11 -15.76 -10.77
C VAL A 37 -5.98 -15.09 -11.81
N ASP A 38 -6.12 -15.72 -12.97
CA ASP A 38 -6.98 -15.28 -14.07
C ASP A 38 -7.81 -16.47 -14.54
N GLY A 39 -9.06 -16.51 -14.11
CA GLY A 39 -9.93 -17.65 -14.37
C GLY A 39 -9.36 -18.95 -13.80
N ALA A 40 -9.09 -19.92 -14.65
CA ALA A 40 -8.50 -21.20 -14.26
C ALA A 40 -6.96 -21.17 -14.27
N GLN A 41 -6.35 -20.06 -14.70
CA GLN A 41 -4.90 -19.95 -14.79
C GLN A 41 -4.32 -19.33 -13.53
N ARG A 42 -3.18 -19.87 -13.08
CA ARG A 42 -2.45 -19.39 -11.91
C ARG A 42 -1.00 -19.24 -12.28
N MET A 43 -0.46 -18.05 -12.06
CA MET A 43 0.96 -17.76 -12.35
C MET A 43 1.65 -17.37 -11.05
N PRO A 44 2.74 -18.06 -10.65
CA PRO A 44 3.51 -17.68 -9.48
C PRO A 44 4.25 -16.36 -9.73
N VAL A 45 4.33 -15.52 -8.69
CA VAL A 45 4.96 -14.21 -8.75
C VAL A 45 5.90 -14.04 -7.57
N GLU A 46 7.08 -13.50 -7.80
CA GLU A 46 7.99 -13.08 -6.74
C GLU A 46 7.75 -11.60 -6.42
N ILE A 47 7.59 -11.33 -5.12
CA ILE A 47 7.40 -9.98 -4.62
C ILE A 47 8.55 -9.65 -3.68
N GLU A 48 9.42 -8.73 -4.08
CA GLU A 48 10.62 -8.35 -3.32
C GLU A 48 10.46 -7.03 -2.56
N GLY A 49 9.34 -6.39 -2.65
CA GLY A 49 9.07 -5.10 -2.00
C GLY A 49 7.59 -4.84 -1.90
N PRO A 50 7.16 -3.58 -1.74
CA PRO A 50 5.74 -3.26 -1.75
C PRO A 50 5.09 -3.67 -3.07
N ALA A 51 3.97 -4.40 -2.98
CA ALA A 51 3.24 -4.88 -4.15
C ALA A 51 2.40 -3.78 -4.80
N PHE A 52 2.03 -2.76 -4.02
CA PHE A 52 1.13 -1.69 -4.45
C PHE A 52 1.74 -0.33 -4.17
N GLU A 53 1.20 0.69 -4.81
CA GLU A 53 1.46 2.08 -4.48
C GLU A 53 0.15 2.76 -4.08
N VAL A 54 0.20 3.52 -2.99
CA VAL A 54 -0.90 4.43 -2.65
C VAL A 54 -0.75 5.67 -3.51
N THR A 55 -1.68 5.88 -4.41
CA THR A 55 -1.65 7.00 -5.35
C THR A 55 -2.37 8.23 -4.82
N SER A 56 -3.29 8.03 -3.85
CA SER A 56 -4.02 9.12 -3.21
C SER A 56 -4.38 8.71 -1.79
N LEU A 57 -4.33 9.67 -0.88
CA LEU A 57 -4.78 9.50 0.51
C LEU A 57 -5.94 10.45 0.73
N VAL A 58 -7.11 9.91 0.99
CA VAL A 58 -8.35 10.69 1.19
C VAL A 58 -8.65 10.75 2.68
N LEU A 59 -8.69 11.96 3.22
CA LEU A 59 -8.99 12.19 4.63
C LEU A 59 -10.42 12.70 4.77
N ASP A 60 -11.29 11.89 5.36
CA ASP A 60 -12.69 12.23 5.59
C ASP A 60 -12.86 12.68 7.03
N SER A 61 -12.81 14.00 7.26
CA SER A 61 -12.90 14.59 8.60
C SER A 61 -14.26 14.36 9.26
N ASP A 62 -15.33 14.26 8.49
CA ASP A 62 -16.67 14.06 9.02
C ASP A 62 -16.85 12.68 9.61
N ARG A 63 -16.23 11.67 8.98
CA ARG A 63 -16.29 10.28 9.44
C ARG A 63 -15.09 9.87 10.30
N GLY A 64 -14.06 10.69 10.36
CA GLY A 64 -12.81 10.35 11.02
C GLY A 64 -12.11 9.18 10.36
N GLU A 65 -12.18 9.07 9.05
CA GLU A 65 -11.59 7.97 8.27
C GLU A 65 -10.52 8.46 7.31
N ALA A 66 -9.48 7.65 7.14
CA ALA A 66 -8.52 7.81 6.07
C ALA A 66 -8.68 6.64 5.10
N ARG A 67 -8.67 6.94 3.81
CA ARG A 67 -8.77 5.93 2.75
C ARG A 67 -7.58 6.04 1.81
N ALA A 68 -7.02 4.90 1.48
CA ALA A 68 -5.92 4.80 0.53
C ALA A 68 -6.44 4.33 -0.82
N VAL A 69 -6.15 5.07 -1.87
CA VAL A 69 -6.42 4.65 -3.25
C VAL A 69 -5.16 4.00 -3.77
N LEU A 70 -5.28 2.75 -4.19
CA LEU A 70 -4.17 1.97 -4.69
C LEU A 70 -4.03 2.11 -6.21
N ASP A 71 -2.86 1.76 -6.72
CA ASP A 71 -2.55 1.87 -8.14
C ASP A 71 -3.27 0.84 -9.04
N ASP A 72 -3.99 -0.11 -8.44
CA ASP A 72 -4.93 -0.97 -9.17
C ASP A 72 -6.35 -0.38 -9.25
N GLY A 73 -6.56 0.80 -8.66
CA GLY A 73 -7.84 1.48 -8.61
C GLY A 73 -8.71 1.14 -7.41
N SER A 74 -8.31 0.17 -6.58
CA SER A 74 -9.05 -0.17 -5.37
C SER A 74 -8.86 0.87 -4.28
N VAL A 75 -9.81 0.93 -3.34
CA VAL A 75 -9.80 1.86 -2.21
C VAL A 75 -9.92 1.04 -0.93
N GLU A 76 -9.05 1.34 0.04
CA GLU A 76 -9.07 0.68 1.34
C GLU A 76 -9.08 1.70 2.47
N THR A 77 -9.78 1.37 3.55
CA THR A 77 -9.74 2.16 4.78
C THR A 77 -8.42 1.90 5.50
N VAL A 78 -7.79 2.97 5.95
CA VAL A 78 -6.54 2.90 6.71
C VAL A 78 -6.87 2.70 8.18
N ASP A 79 -6.49 1.54 8.73
CA ASP A 79 -6.69 1.19 10.13
C ASP A 79 -5.55 1.70 11.00
N ASP A 80 -5.74 1.63 12.33
CA ASP A 80 -4.68 1.94 13.29
C ASP A 80 -3.47 1.04 13.04
N ASP A 81 -2.28 1.64 13.02
CA ASP A 81 -1.00 0.95 12.81
C ASP A 81 -0.84 0.27 11.45
N ALA A 82 -1.75 0.52 10.50
CA ALA A 82 -1.58 0.04 9.13
C ALA A 82 -0.46 0.78 8.39
N VAL A 83 -0.25 2.05 8.73
CA VAL A 83 0.82 2.86 8.14
C VAL A 83 2.05 2.78 9.02
N SER A 84 3.21 2.52 8.40
CA SER A 84 4.49 2.47 9.08
C SER A 84 5.56 3.19 8.27
N MET A 85 6.57 3.71 8.98
CA MET A 85 7.74 4.29 8.33
C MET A 85 8.82 3.23 8.18
N ASN A 86 9.34 3.08 6.96
CA ASN A 86 10.51 2.26 6.71
C ASN A 86 11.76 3.07 7.07
N ARG A 87 12.45 2.64 8.12
CA ARG A 87 13.62 3.37 8.63
C ARG A 87 14.80 3.41 7.66
N ASP A 88 14.90 2.41 6.79
CA ASP A 88 16.01 2.33 5.83
C ASP A 88 15.83 3.31 4.68
N THR A 89 14.59 3.57 4.27
CA THR A 89 14.27 4.44 3.13
C THR A 89 13.69 5.79 3.54
N GLY A 90 13.19 5.91 4.77
CA GLY A 90 12.46 7.09 5.23
C GLY A 90 11.07 7.24 4.62
N ARG A 91 10.59 6.24 3.90
CA ARG A 91 9.29 6.27 3.23
C ARG A 91 8.23 5.57 4.06
N PHE A 92 6.99 6.02 3.90
CA PHE A 92 5.86 5.40 4.55
C PHE A 92 5.28 4.29 3.68
N GLU A 93 4.85 3.22 4.34
CA GLU A 93 4.19 2.07 3.73
C GLU A 93 2.87 1.81 4.46
N CYS A 94 1.91 1.26 3.75
CA CYS A 94 0.61 0.92 4.29
C CYS A 94 0.32 -0.56 4.05
N ARG A 95 -0.19 -1.26 5.07
CA ARG A 95 -0.65 -2.63 4.90
C ARG A 95 -2.02 -2.61 4.22
N VAL A 96 -2.17 -3.42 3.20
CA VAL A 96 -3.37 -3.51 2.37
C VAL A 96 -3.79 -4.95 2.18
N ARG A 97 -4.99 -5.16 1.66
CA ARG A 97 -5.51 -6.51 1.41
C ARG A 97 -5.48 -7.37 2.67
N GLN A 98 -6.06 -6.85 3.77
CA GLN A 98 -6.13 -7.54 5.06
C GLN A 98 -4.74 -7.83 5.66
N GLY A 99 -3.78 -6.96 5.40
CA GLY A 99 -2.42 -7.09 5.90
C GLY A 99 -1.53 -8.03 5.11
N ARG A 100 -2.02 -8.60 4.01
CA ARG A 100 -1.27 -9.58 3.20
C ARG A 100 -0.21 -8.95 2.31
N PHE A 101 -0.39 -7.69 1.95
CA PHE A 101 0.53 -6.95 1.09
C PHE A 101 0.87 -5.61 1.69
N ARG A 102 1.94 -5.01 1.18
CA ARG A 102 2.33 -3.63 1.52
C ARG A 102 2.16 -2.74 0.31
N ALA A 103 1.76 -1.50 0.55
CA ALA A 103 1.71 -0.45 -0.45
C ALA A 103 2.64 0.67 -0.01
N ILE A 104 3.48 1.16 -0.90
CA ILE A 104 4.32 2.31 -0.64
C ILE A 104 3.52 3.59 -0.92
N LEU A 105 3.63 4.60 -0.05
CA LEU A 105 2.98 5.88 -0.30
C LEU A 105 3.75 6.62 -1.40
N GLY A 106 3.03 7.00 -2.45
CA GLY A 106 3.57 7.86 -3.48
C GLY A 106 3.85 9.27 -2.93
N ARG A 107 4.36 10.14 -3.77
CA ARG A 107 4.80 11.48 -3.35
C ARG A 107 3.67 12.32 -2.76
N GLY A 108 2.51 12.34 -3.41
CA GLY A 108 1.35 13.10 -2.92
C GLY A 108 0.81 12.58 -1.60
N PRO A 109 0.51 11.27 -1.49
CA PRO A 109 0.10 10.66 -0.22
C PRO A 109 1.12 10.82 0.91
N HIS A 110 2.41 10.73 0.61
CA HIS A 110 3.47 10.94 1.59
C HIS A 110 3.39 12.37 2.17
N GLN A 111 3.26 13.37 1.31
CA GLN A 111 3.14 14.77 1.74
C GLN A 111 1.84 15.01 2.52
N ALA A 112 0.74 14.43 2.08
CA ALA A 112 -0.55 14.53 2.78
C ALA A 112 -0.46 13.93 4.19
N LEU A 113 0.22 12.81 4.33
CA LEU A 113 0.45 12.20 5.63
C LEU A 113 1.26 13.12 6.53
N LEU A 114 2.37 13.68 6.03
CA LEU A 114 3.22 14.60 6.80
C LEU A 114 2.46 15.85 7.24
N ASP A 115 1.60 16.38 6.39
CA ASP A 115 0.82 17.60 6.70
C ASP A 115 -0.16 17.39 7.85
N HIS A 116 -0.60 16.15 8.10
CA HIS A 116 -1.58 15.80 9.12
C HIS A 116 -0.99 14.92 10.23
N LEU A 117 0.32 14.68 10.22
CA LEU A 117 0.98 13.86 11.22
C LEU A 117 1.20 14.66 12.50
N GLU A 118 0.83 14.06 13.64
CA GLU A 118 1.04 14.63 14.96
C GLU A 118 1.84 13.66 15.83
N GLU A 119 2.58 14.22 16.78
CA GLU A 119 3.33 13.43 17.76
C GLU A 119 2.84 13.75 19.17
N GLU A 120 2.61 12.70 19.95
CA GLU A 120 2.26 12.82 21.36
C GLU A 120 2.91 11.69 22.14
N ALA A 121 3.69 12.03 23.18
CA ALA A 121 4.38 11.08 24.05
C ALA A 121 5.24 10.06 23.29
N GLY A 122 5.91 10.49 22.22
CA GLY A 122 6.76 9.63 21.40
C GLY A 122 6.02 8.77 20.37
N ARG A 123 4.70 8.94 20.28
CA ARG A 123 3.88 8.22 19.30
C ARG A 123 3.40 9.15 18.21
N PHE A 124 3.33 8.63 17.00
CA PHE A 124 2.85 9.38 15.85
C PHE A 124 1.42 8.99 15.49
N PHE A 125 0.63 9.97 15.11
CA PHE A 125 -0.76 9.80 14.71
C PHE A 125 -1.04 10.60 13.45
N LEU A 126 -1.91 10.05 12.62
CA LEU A 126 -2.55 10.79 11.54
C LEU A 126 -3.85 11.34 12.10
N ARG A 127 -3.98 12.66 12.12
CA ARG A 127 -5.21 13.30 12.62
C ARG A 127 -6.22 13.46 11.50
N VAL A 128 -7.40 12.86 11.68
CA VAL A 128 -8.52 12.97 10.73
C VAL A 128 -9.75 13.38 11.50
N GLY A 129 -10.13 14.67 11.40
CA GLY A 129 -11.21 15.24 12.22
C GLY A 129 -10.88 15.11 13.69
N ASN A 130 -11.74 14.42 14.44
CA ASN A 130 -11.54 14.16 15.87
C ASN A 130 -10.87 12.83 16.17
N ARG A 131 -10.51 12.07 15.15
CA ARG A 131 -9.91 10.75 15.30
C ARG A 131 -8.40 10.81 15.07
N HIS A 132 -7.68 10.05 15.88
CA HIS A 132 -6.25 9.82 15.71
C HIS A 132 -6.02 8.39 15.22
N ILE A 133 -5.37 8.25 14.08
CA ILE A 133 -5.01 6.96 13.51
C ILE A 133 -3.52 6.74 13.77
N GLY A 134 -3.18 5.69 14.52
CA GLY A 134 -1.80 5.39 14.87
C GLY A 134 -0.92 5.11 13.65
N VAL A 135 0.29 5.65 13.67
CA VAL A 135 1.33 5.41 12.66
C VAL A 135 2.53 4.79 13.35
N ARG A 136 3.01 3.67 12.83
CA ARG A 136 4.18 2.97 13.38
C ARG A 136 5.47 3.57 12.84
N THR A 137 6.47 3.58 13.67
CA THR A 137 7.81 4.06 13.29
C THR A 137 8.88 3.03 13.62
#